data_5323c107f8317e49eadefe54a374778c
#
_entry.id   5323c107f8317e49eadefe54a374778c
#
_cell.length_a   1.000
_cell.length_b   1.000
_cell.length_c   1.000
_cell.angle_alpha   90.00
_cell.angle_beta   90.00
_cell.angle_gamma   90.00
#
_symmetry.space_group_name_H-M   'P 1'
#
loop_
_entity.id
_entity.type
_entity.pdbx_description
1 polymer ?
#
loop_
_entity_poly.entity_id
_entity_poly.type
_entity_poly.pdbx_seq_one_letter_code
_entity_poly.pdbx_strand_id
1 'polypeptide(L)'
;MARRLCQAVRLPLASLGTAADPPRSRRYHTQDISIAVATPNGLITPIVTDVGAKGLATVSAQTKALAARAREGKLKPEEYQGGSFTISNLGMMGIESFTAIINPPQSCILAIGATEKKLVLDAESERGFKEVSVMKATLSCDHRVVDGAVGARWMKALDRKSTRLNSSHQYYL
;
A
#
# COMPACT_ATOMS: atom_id res chain seq x y z
N MET A 1 10.44 5.74 -0.03
CA MET A 1 9.19 5.09 -0.46
C MET A 1 8.42 4.50 0.72
N ALA A 2 8.98 3.63 1.57
CA ALA A 2 8.31 3.07 2.75
C ALA A 2 7.70 4.12 3.71
N ARG A 3 8.38 5.24 3.96
CA ARG A 3 7.88 6.34 4.83
C ARG A 3 6.52 6.90 4.37
N ARG A 4 6.29 7.01 3.06
CA ARG A 4 5.06 7.60 2.48
C ARG A 4 3.87 6.67 2.58
N LEU A 5 4.10 5.38 2.34
CA LEU A 5 3.08 4.34 2.45
C LEU A 5 2.55 4.18 3.87
N CYS A 6 3.43 4.21 4.87
CA CYS A 6 3.02 4.09 6.27
C CYS A 6 2.16 5.25 6.78
N GLN A 7 2.38 6.48 6.30
CA GLN A 7 1.51 7.61 6.67
C GLN A 7 0.15 7.57 5.97
N ALA A 8 0.09 7.02 4.77
CA ALA A 8 -1.17 6.84 4.05
C ALA A 8 -2.03 5.75 4.69
N VAL A 9 -1.42 4.72 5.24
CA VAL A 9 -2.10 3.63 5.96
C VAL A 9 -2.71 4.08 7.29
N ARG A 10 -2.32 5.24 7.84
CA ARG A 10 -3.02 5.90 8.96
C ARG A 10 -4.41 6.49 8.61
N LEU A 11 -4.80 6.48 7.35
CA LEU A 11 -6.21 6.69 7.00
C LEU A 11 -7.04 5.57 7.65
N PRO A 12 -8.31 5.84 8.01
CA PRO A 12 -9.12 4.84 8.67
C PRO A 12 -9.33 3.61 7.77
N LEU A 13 -8.32 2.75 7.70
CA LEU A 13 -8.42 1.39 7.19
C LEU A 13 -9.50 0.61 7.96
N ALA A 14 -9.88 1.13 9.13
CA ALA A 14 -10.99 0.62 9.92
C ALA A 14 -12.34 0.61 9.14
N SER A 15 -12.43 1.32 8.02
CA SER A 15 -13.59 1.26 7.13
C SER A 15 -13.46 0.20 6.03
N LEU A 16 -12.26 -0.34 5.80
CA LEU A 16 -12.02 -1.42 4.85
C LEU A 16 -12.11 -2.74 5.63
N GLY A 17 -13.30 -3.28 5.77
CA GLY A 17 -13.55 -4.53 6.46
C GLY A 17 -12.90 -5.73 5.76
N THR A 18 -12.86 -6.87 6.42
CA THR A 18 -12.50 -8.15 5.78
C THR A 18 -13.75 -8.84 5.25
N ALA A 19 -13.66 -9.44 4.09
CA ALA A 19 -14.68 -10.35 3.58
C ALA A 19 -14.61 -11.66 4.39
N ALA A 20 -15.47 -11.78 5.37
CA ALA A 20 -15.76 -13.08 6.00
C ALA A 20 -17.22 -13.37 5.71
N ASP A 21 -17.57 -14.58 5.35
CA ASP A 21 -18.88 -15.10 4.98
C ASP A 21 -20.02 -14.09 4.78
N PRO A 22 -20.68 -14.03 3.61
CA PRO A 22 -21.83 -13.16 3.43
C PRO A 22 -22.96 -13.58 4.40
N PRO A 23 -23.59 -12.67 5.12
CA PRO A 23 -23.63 -11.22 4.95
C PRO A 23 -22.84 -10.40 6.01
N ARG A 24 -21.79 -10.92 6.60
CA ARG A 24 -21.13 -10.28 7.75
C ARG A 24 -19.74 -9.78 7.39
N SER A 25 -19.56 -8.46 7.31
CA SER A 25 -18.24 -7.82 7.28
C SER A 25 -17.68 -7.69 8.70
N ARG A 26 -16.38 -7.94 8.88
CA ARG A 26 -15.66 -7.66 10.14
C ARG A 26 -14.91 -6.35 10.02
N ARG A 27 -15.04 -5.50 11.01
CA ARG A 27 -14.26 -4.27 11.15
C ARG A 27 -13.15 -4.50 12.17
N TYR A 28 -11.91 -4.31 11.75
CA TYR A 28 -10.74 -4.37 12.64
C TYR A 28 -10.42 -3.00 13.20
N HIS A 29 -10.07 -2.93 14.48
CA HIS A 29 -9.66 -1.69 15.14
C HIS A 29 -8.16 -1.44 15.00
N THR A 30 -7.37 -2.49 14.80
CA THR A 30 -5.93 -2.43 14.54
C THR A 30 -5.65 -2.51 13.04
N GLN A 31 -4.58 -1.84 12.61
CA GLN A 31 -4.12 -1.89 11.21
C GLN A 31 -2.95 -2.84 11.11
N ASP A 32 -3.23 -4.07 10.71
CA ASP A 32 -2.23 -5.12 10.51
C ASP A 32 -1.97 -5.27 9.01
N ILE A 33 -0.80 -4.80 8.56
CA ILE A 33 -0.49 -4.66 7.15
C ILE A 33 0.42 -5.81 6.69
N SER A 34 -0.10 -6.61 5.77
CA SER A 34 0.66 -7.63 5.06
C SER A 34 1.47 -6.98 3.93
N ILE A 35 2.73 -7.34 3.82
CA ILE A 35 3.62 -6.81 2.78
C ILE A 35 4.09 -7.99 1.92
N ALA A 36 3.78 -7.95 0.62
CA ALA A 36 4.20 -8.98 -0.31
C ALA A 36 5.73 -9.00 -0.46
N VAL A 37 6.35 -10.11 -0.16
CA VAL A 37 7.80 -10.34 -0.26
C VAL A 37 8.08 -11.54 -1.15
N ALA A 38 8.85 -11.32 -2.22
CA ALA A 38 9.35 -12.38 -3.06
C ALA A 38 10.46 -13.16 -2.33
N THR A 39 10.36 -14.48 -2.38
CA THR A 39 11.34 -15.42 -1.82
C THR A 39 11.77 -16.41 -2.90
N PRO A 40 12.88 -17.13 -2.75
CA PRO A 40 13.28 -18.17 -3.70
C PRO A 40 12.21 -19.25 -3.94
N ASN A 41 11.38 -19.51 -2.93
CA ASN A 41 10.34 -20.53 -2.96
C ASN A 41 8.94 -20.00 -3.33
N GLY A 42 8.83 -18.73 -3.76
CA GLY A 42 7.57 -18.11 -4.12
C GLY A 42 7.30 -16.79 -3.38
N LEU A 43 6.03 -16.48 -3.14
CA LEU A 43 5.58 -15.26 -2.50
C LEU A 43 5.10 -15.56 -1.08
N ILE A 44 5.51 -14.73 -0.11
CA ILE A 44 4.97 -14.75 1.25
C ILE A 44 4.61 -13.33 1.69
N THR A 45 3.63 -13.19 2.57
CA THR A 45 3.07 -11.89 2.99
C THR A 45 3.21 -11.67 4.50
N PRO A 46 4.43 -11.41 5.02
CA PRO A 46 4.61 -11.09 6.43
C PRO A 46 3.79 -9.88 6.88
N ILE A 47 3.34 -9.91 8.12
CA ILE A 47 2.42 -8.94 8.69
C ILE A 47 3.16 -8.01 9.65
N VAL A 48 3.05 -6.72 9.43
CA VAL A 48 3.42 -5.70 10.41
C VAL A 48 2.16 -5.33 11.19
N THR A 49 2.10 -5.74 12.45
CA THR A 49 0.94 -5.54 13.32
C THR A 49 0.87 -4.10 13.82
N ASP A 50 -0.34 -3.62 14.06
CA ASP A 50 -0.66 -2.32 14.68
C ASP A 50 0.19 -1.15 14.15
N VAL A 51 0.19 -1.00 12.83
CA VAL A 51 0.98 0.04 12.12
C VAL A 51 0.53 1.45 12.53
N GLY A 52 -0.74 1.61 12.92
CA GLY A 52 -1.31 2.89 13.34
C GLY A 52 -0.68 3.46 14.61
N ALA A 53 -0.29 2.61 15.56
CA ALA A 53 0.34 3.01 16.81
C ALA A 53 1.88 3.19 16.68
N LYS A 54 2.49 2.75 15.57
CA LYS A 54 3.94 2.72 15.39
C LYS A 54 4.46 3.93 14.61
N GLY A 55 5.65 4.37 14.95
CA GLY A 55 6.39 5.38 14.18
C GLY A 55 6.97 4.80 12.87
N LEU A 56 7.22 5.66 11.89
CA LEU A 56 7.71 5.26 10.56
C LEU A 56 9.05 4.49 10.62
N ALA A 57 9.93 4.88 11.51
CA ALA A 57 11.24 4.22 11.69
C ALA A 57 11.04 2.77 12.17
N THR A 58 10.13 2.56 13.14
CA THR A 58 9.80 1.25 13.69
C THR A 58 9.17 0.35 12.63
N VAL A 59 8.19 0.86 11.87
CA VAL A 59 7.56 0.11 10.77
C VAL A 59 8.58 -0.28 9.72
N SER A 60 9.48 0.64 9.33
CA SER A 60 10.53 0.36 8.36
C SER A 60 11.50 -0.72 8.86
N ALA A 61 11.92 -0.66 10.12
CA ALA A 61 12.81 -1.66 10.72
C ALA A 61 12.14 -3.03 10.79
N GLN A 62 10.90 -3.09 11.26
CA GLN A 62 10.12 -4.34 11.32
C GLN A 62 9.90 -4.96 9.94
N THR A 63 9.55 -4.14 8.94
CA THR A 63 9.38 -4.61 7.55
C THR A 63 10.65 -5.24 7.02
N LYS A 64 11.81 -4.60 7.23
CA LYS A 64 13.11 -5.13 6.80
C LYS A 64 13.45 -6.45 7.51
N ALA A 65 13.25 -6.51 8.81
CA ALA A 65 13.52 -7.72 9.60
C ALA A 65 12.63 -8.89 9.19
N LEU A 66 11.32 -8.63 9.00
CA LEU A 66 10.36 -9.63 8.52
C LEU A 66 10.71 -10.11 7.10
N ALA A 67 11.07 -9.20 6.20
CA ALA A 67 11.47 -9.54 4.84
C ALA A 67 12.75 -10.38 4.78
N ALA A 68 13.74 -10.11 5.65
CA ALA A 68 14.94 -10.93 5.75
C ALA A 68 14.61 -12.35 6.20
N ARG A 69 13.84 -12.51 7.29
CA ARG A 69 13.39 -13.82 7.79
C ARG A 69 12.49 -14.57 6.79
N ALA A 70 11.68 -13.83 6.02
CA ALA A 70 10.87 -14.39 4.95
C ALA A 70 11.73 -15.09 3.89
N ARG A 71 12.81 -14.42 3.43
CA ARG A 71 13.74 -14.99 2.44
C ARG A 71 14.51 -16.18 2.96
N GLU A 72 14.78 -16.22 4.27
CA GLU A 72 15.44 -17.35 4.95
C GLU A 72 14.47 -18.50 5.28
N GLY A 73 13.15 -18.33 5.05
CA GLY A 73 12.15 -19.34 5.40
C GLY A 73 11.91 -19.51 6.90
N LYS A 74 12.29 -18.51 7.72
CA LYS A 74 12.22 -18.56 9.19
C LYS A 74 11.03 -17.81 9.79
N LEU A 75 9.99 -17.53 9.01
CA LEU A 75 8.76 -16.94 9.51
C LEU A 75 7.89 -17.98 10.21
N LYS A 76 7.31 -17.59 11.34
CA LYS A 76 6.27 -18.38 12.01
C LYS A 76 4.92 -18.20 11.30
N PRO A 77 4.03 -19.20 11.32
CA PRO A 77 2.71 -19.10 10.69
C PRO A 77 1.92 -17.86 11.15
N GLU A 78 2.01 -17.50 12.41
CA GLU A 78 1.34 -16.32 12.99
C GLU A 78 1.82 -14.98 12.39
N GLU A 79 3.00 -14.97 11.79
CA GLU A 79 3.61 -13.77 11.22
C GLU A 79 3.20 -13.50 9.76
N TYR A 80 2.52 -14.44 9.10
CA TYR A 80 2.04 -14.28 7.72
C TYR A 80 0.59 -14.72 7.50
N GLN A 81 -0.05 -15.32 8.51
CA GLN A 81 -1.47 -15.66 8.44
C GLN A 81 -2.32 -14.57 9.08
N GLY A 82 -3.31 -14.05 8.36
CA GLY A 82 -4.20 -12.99 8.82
C GLY A 82 -3.89 -11.64 8.15
N GLY A 83 -3.79 -10.58 8.97
CA GLY A 83 -3.67 -9.21 8.48
C GLY A 83 -5.02 -8.63 8.03
N SER A 84 -5.09 -7.31 7.93
CA SER A 84 -6.31 -6.59 7.55
C SER A 84 -6.26 -5.97 6.16
N PHE A 85 -5.05 -5.80 5.62
CA PHE A 85 -4.81 -5.16 4.32
C PHE A 85 -3.46 -5.60 3.75
N THR A 86 -3.35 -5.74 2.43
CA THR A 86 -2.09 -6.12 1.79
C THR A 86 -1.54 -4.99 0.93
N ILE A 87 -0.23 -4.85 0.93
CA ILE A 87 0.52 -3.98 0.03
C ILE A 87 1.46 -4.84 -0.81
N SER A 88 1.34 -4.74 -2.14
CA SER A 88 2.25 -5.37 -3.10
C SER A 88 3.01 -4.29 -3.87
N ASN A 89 4.33 -4.40 -3.92
CA ASN A 89 5.18 -3.41 -4.58
C ASN A 89 6.10 -4.08 -5.60
N LEU A 90 5.83 -3.84 -6.88
CA LEU A 90 6.65 -4.30 -8.00
C LEU A 90 7.42 -3.16 -8.69
N GLY A 91 7.43 -1.98 -8.08
CA GLY A 91 8.17 -0.83 -8.61
C GLY A 91 9.67 -1.05 -8.75
N MET A 92 10.25 -1.87 -7.86
CA MET A 92 11.68 -2.25 -7.95
C MET A 92 11.99 -3.16 -9.15
N MET A 93 10.96 -3.79 -9.74
CA MET A 93 11.06 -4.64 -10.93
C MET A 93 10.75 -3.88 -12.21
N GLY A 94 10.56 -2.55 -12.14
CA GLY A 94 10.26 -1.72 -13.31
C GLY A 94 8.82 -1.80 -13.81
N ILE A 95 7.91 -2.40 -13.05
CA ILE A 95 6.50 -2.50 -13.43
C ILE A 95 5.81 -1.17 -13.16
N GLU A 96 5.31 -0.53 -14.22
CA GLU A 96 4.65 0.79 -14.14
C GLU A 96 3.33 0.73 -13.37
N SER A 97 2.47 -0.24 -13.69
CA SER A 97 1.19 -0.45 -13.02
C SER A 97 0.75 -1.91 -13.13
N PHE A 98 0.05 -2.41 -12.13
CA PHE A 98 -0.53 -3.76 -12.15
C PHE A 98 -1.73 -3.82 -11.21
N THR A 99 -2.53 -4.87 -11.34
CA THR A 99 -3.58 -5.24 -10.41
C THR A 99 -3.14 -6.45 -9.62
N ALA A 100 -3.49 -6.50 -8.34
CA ALA A 100 -3.18 -7.62 -7.47
C ALA A 100 -4.46 -8.33 -7.02
N ILE A 101 -4.38 -9.63 -6.83
CA ILE A 101 -5.49 -10.45 -6.33
C ILE A 101 -5.57 -10.26 -4.82
N ILE A 102 -6.78 -10.03 -4.31
CA ILE A 102 -7.03 -9.87 -2.88
C ILE A 102 -6.69 -11.17 -2.15
N ASN A 103 -5.98 -11.05 -1.05
CA ASN A 103 -5.58 -12.17 -0.21
C ASN A 103 -6.65 -12.43 0.87
N PRO A 104 -7.50 -13.47 0.77
CA PRO A 104 -8.51 -13.75 1.79
C PRO A 104 -7.88 -13.99 3.17
N PRO A 105 -8.53 -13.59 4.26
CA PRO A 105 -9.86 -13.00 4.39
C PRO A 105 -9.92 -11.46 4.24
N GLN A 106 -8.87 -10.83 3.75
CA GLN A 106 -8.81 -9.39 3.55
C GLN A 106 -9.76 -8.95 2.42
N SER A 107 -10.18 -7.68 2.45
CA SER A 107 -11.09 -7.12 1.44
C SER A 107 -10.40 -6.19 0.45
N CYS A 108 -9.15 -5.83 0.68
CA CYS A 108 -8.44 -4.89 -0.19
C CYS A 108 -6.95 -5.21 -0.29
N ILE A 109 -6.38 -4.86 -1.45
CA ILE A 109 -4.95 -4.89 -1.71
C ILE A 109 -4.53 -3.67 -2.53
N LEU A 110 -3.41 -3.05 -2.15
CA LEU A 110 -2.80 -1.93 -2.86
C LEU A 110 -1.59 -2.39 -3.65
N ALA A 111 -1.66 -2.28 -4.97
CA ALA A 111 -0.56 -2.50 -5.89
C ALA A 111 0.19 -1.19 -6.15
N ILE A 112 1.52 -1.21 -6.05
CA ILE A 112 2.37 -0.03 -6.21
C ILE A 112 3.37 -0.29 -7.32
N GLY A 113 3.31 0.57 -8.35
CA GLY A 113 4.20 0.52 -9.50
C GLY A 113 5.51 1.29 -9.32
N ALA A 114 6.31 1.31 -10.37
CA ALA A 114 7.55 2.06 -10.45
C ALA A 114 7.31 3.57 -10.38
N THR A 115 8.33 4.28 -9.89
CA THR A 115 8.36 5.74 -9.97
C THR A 115 9.08 6.15 -11.24
N GLU A 116 8.39 6.88 -12.10
CA GLU A 116 8.90 7.38 -13.39
C GLU A 116 9.00 8.90 -13.36
N LYS A 117 9.96 9.43 -14.12
CA LYS A 117 10.07 10.85 -14.35
C LYS A 117 9.25 11.22 -15.59
N LYS A 118 8.36 12.19 -15.44
CA LYS A 118 7.51 12.71 -16.53
C LYS A 118 7.68 14.22 -16.67
N LEU A 119 7.69 14.70 -17.92
CA LEU A 119 7.65 16.12 -18.20
C LEU A 119 6.19 16.59 -18.18
N VAL A 120 5.93 17.62 -17.41
CA VAL A 120 4.60 18.23 -17.26
C VAL A 120 4.71 19.70 -17.65
N LEU A 121 3.69 20.22 -18.34
CA LEU A 121 3.61 21.63 -18.67
C LEU A 121 3.55 22.46 -17.38
N ASP A 122 4.35 23.50 -17.32
CA ASP A 122 4.40 24.43 -16.19
C ASP A 122 4.58 25.85 -16.72
N ALA A 123 3.51 26.64 -16.67
CA ALA A 123 3.51 28.01 -17.14
C ALA A 123 4.41 28.95 -16.32
N GLU A 124 4.75 28.57 -15.07
CA GLU A 124 5.64 29.36 -14.21
C GLU A 124 7.12 29.05 -14.45
N SER A 125 7.43 27.98 -15.20
CA SER A 125 8.80 27.60 -15.53
C SER A 125 9.29 28.37 -16.76
N GLU A 126 10.51 28.91 -16.73
CA GLU A 126 11.16 29.56 -17.88
C GLU A 126 11.21 28.68 -19.14
N ARG A 127 11.19 27.35 -18.96
CA ARG A 127 11.21 26.37 -20.07
C ARG A 127 9.82 25.91 -20.50
N GLY A 128 8.74 26.37 -19.84
CA GLY A 128 7.36 25.95 -20.10
C GLY A 128 7.02 24.53 -19.65
N PHE A 129 7.97 23.78 -19.05
CA PHE A 129 7.76 22.43 -18.52
C PHE A 129 8.67 22.16 -17.32
N LYS A 130 8.26 21.21 -16.48
CA LYS A 130 9.05 20.68 -15.35
C LYS A 130 9.05 19.16 -15.32
N GLU A 131 10.10 18.59 -14.75
CA GLU A 131 10.19 17.16 -14.48
C GLU A 131 9.54 16.83 -13.16
N VAL A 132 8.61 15.89 -13.17
CA VAL A 132 7.93 15.39 -11.97
C VAL A 132 8.10 13.88 -11.84
N SER A 133 8.18 13.40 -10.61
CA SER A 133 8.20 11.95 -10.32
C SER A 133 6.78 11.46 -10.11
N VAL A 134 6.31 10.57 -10.97
CA VAL A 134 4.97 9.99 -10.95
C VAL A 134 5.05 8.51 -10.58
N MET A 135 4.15 8.04 -9.75
CA MET A 135 3.99 6.65 -9.35
C MET A 135 2.53 6.26 -9.46
N LYS A 136 2.24 5.15 -10.11
CA LYS A 136 0.88 4.59 -10.17
C LYS A 136 0.63 3.65 -9.01
N ALA A 137 -0.53 3.78 -8.39
CA ALA A 137 -1.01 2.89 -7.35
C ALA A 137 -2.43 2.43 -7.68
N THR A 138 -2.68 1.13 -7.62
CA THR A 138 -3.98 0.52 -7.94
C THR A 138 -4.54 -0.16 -6.71
N LEU A 139 -5.77 0.20 -6.32
CA LEU A 139 -6.48 -0.42 -5.22
C LEU A 139 -7.50 -1.43 -5.76
N SER A 140 -7.34 -2.70 -5.42
CA SER A 140 -8.34 -3.74 -5.67
C SER A 140 -9.16 -3.95 -4.41
N CYS A 141 -10.49 -3.96 -4.55
CA CYS A 141 -11.44 -4.07 -3.43
C CYS A 141 -12.47 -5.16 -3.68
N ASP A 142 -12.85 -5.88 -2.63
CA ASP A 142 -14.03 -6.73 -2.62
C ASP A 142 -15.29 -5.85 -2.53
N HIS A 143 -16.05 -5.79 -3.62
CA HIS A 143 -17.22 -4.90 -3.73
C HIS A 143 -18.35 -5.23 -2.76
N ARG A 144 -18.33 -6.41 -2.13
CA ARG A 144 -19.28 -6.78 -1.05
C ARG A 144 -19.03 -5.97 0.23
N VAL A 145 -17.82 -5.44 0.41
CA VAL A 145 -17.38 -4.73 1.62
C VAL A 145 -17.04 -3.27 1.34
N VAL A 146 -16.45 -2.99 0.18
CA VAL A 146 -15.96 -1.67 -0.22
C VAL A 146 -16.57 -1.29 -1.56
N ASP A 147 -17.45 -0.30 -1.57
CA ASP A 147 -17.98 0.27 -2.79
C ASP A 147 -16.99 1.22 -3.48
N GLY A 148 -17.30 1.57 -4.74
CA GLY A 148 -16.44 2.45 -5.53
C GLY A 148 -16.26 3.84 -4.90
N ALA A 149 -17.27 4.37 -4.21
CA ALA A 149 -17.20 5.69 -3.58
C ALA A 149 -16.29 5.67 -2.35
N VAL A 150 -16.32 4.59 -1.55
CA VAL A 150 -15.44 4.39 -0.40
C VAL A 150 -14.00 4.22 -0.88
N GLY A 151 -13.76 3.37 -1.89
CA GLY A 151 -12.44 3.15 -2.47
C GLY A 151 -11.85 4.44 -3.04
N ALA A 152 -12.62 5.21 -3.81
CA ALA A 152 -12.18 6.48 -4.38
C ALA A 152 -11.85 7.53 -3.32
N ARG A 153 -12.65 7.66 -2.26
CA ARG A 153 -12.34 8.55 -1.13
C ARG A 153 -11.05 8.17 -0.43
N TRP A 154 -10.82 6.87 -0.26
CA TRP A 154 -9.59 6.37 0.34
C TRP A 154 -8.35 6.68 -0.54
N MET A 155 -8.45 6.42 -1.85
CA MET A 155 -7.37 6.73 -2.81
C MET A 155 -7.07 8.24 -2.85
N LYS A 156 -8.08 9.09 -2.89
CA LYS A 156 -7.92 10.56 -2.82
C LYS A 156 -7.23 11.01 -1.54
N ALA A 157 -7.50 10.36 -0.42
CA ALA A 157 -6.85 10.68 0.84
C ALA A 157 -5.40 10.16 0.89
N LEU A 158 -5.10 9.02 0.26
CA LEU A 158 -3.74 8.50 0.07
C LEU A 158 -2.91 9.49 -0.76
N ASP A 159 -3.42 9.95 -1.89
CA ASP A 159 -2.77 10.92 -2.76
C ASP A 159 -2.47 12.24 -2.04
N ARG A 160 -3.45 12.86 -1.40
CA ARG A 160 -3.26 14.10 -0.63
C ARG A 160 -2.18 13.99 0.45
N LYS A 161 -2.06 12.85 1.13
CA LYS A 161 -1.03 12.65 2.15
C LYS A 161 0.34 12.42 1.55
N SER A 162 0.41 11.71 0.43
CA SER A 162 1.65 11.52 -0.31
C SER A 162 2.18 12.81 -0.90
N THR A 163 1.30 13.67 -1.41
CA THR A 163 1.64 14.96 -2.03
C THR A 163 2.09 16.00 -1.02
N ARG A 164 1.42 16.11 0.14
CA ARG A 164 1.80 17.09 1.20
C ARG A 164 3.20 16.86 1.79
N LEU A 165 3.72 15.65 1.72
CA LEU A 165 5.08 15.34 2.17
C LEU A 165 6.16 15.74 1.15
N ASN A 166 5.74 16.15 -0.04
CA ASN A 166 6.59 16.58 -1.14
C ASN A 166 6.01 17.87 -1.72
N SER A 167 6.27 19.01 -1.07
CA SER A 167 5.77 20.32 -1.50
C SER A 167 6.22 20.79 -2.89
N SER A 168 6.96 19.95 -3.63
CA SER A 168 7.46 20.20 -4.98
C SER A 168 6.86 19.32 -6.08
N HIS A 169 5.87 18.46 -5.79
CA HIS A 169 5.33 17.54 -6.80
C HIS A 169 3.80 17.57 -6.82
N GLN A 170 3.24 18.10 -7.91
CA GLN A 170 1.84 17.91 -8.27
C GLN A 170 1.67 16.54 -8.95
N TYR A 171 0.67 15.77 -8.51
CA TYR A 171 0.29 14.49 -9.12
C TYR A 171 -1.00 14.68 -9.92
N TYR A 172 -1.00 14.16 -11.14
CA TYR A 172 -2.21 14.02 -11.95
C TYR A 172 -2.69 12.57 -11.81
N LEU A 173 -3.97 12.39 -11.50
CA LEU A 173 -4.68 11.13 -11.55
C LEU A 173 -5.03 10.78 -12.98
#